data_71ef9ffa946f6d8fcdb7c1ad800415f2
#
_entry.id   71ef9ffa946f6d8fcdb7c1ad800415f2
#
_cell.length_a   1.000
_cell.length_b   1.000
_cell.length_c   1.000
_cell.angle_alpha   90.00
_cell.angle_beta   90.00
_cell.angle_gamma   90.00
#
_symmetry.space_group_name_H-M   'P 1'
#
loop_
_entity.id
_entity.type
_entity.pdbx_description
1 polymer ?
#
loop_
_entity_poly.entity_id
_entity_poly.type
_entity_poly.pdbx_seq_one_letter_code
_entity_poly.pdbx_strand_id
1 'polypeptide(L)'
;MIKTALVAALAMVGVANAYISTGQCPTPTLKASFDAVKYMGLWYEQARDGGMPWESNDCQQARYSLNTDGTVAVKNSQYDPVADQVDVATATATFDGAKGAVRFFEYAPAGDYEVLDTDYSTFAIVYSCSSYYLAKAEYIWVLTREQFVDDTLMFSALQTIRNKVPNYDQTSIRRTTHGGSCKYLNEVQPY
;
A
#
# COMPACT_ATOMS: atom_id res chain seq x y z
N MET A 1 24.15 38.23 -43.39
CA MET A 1 24.23 36.86 -42.88
C MET A 1 23.64 36.85 -41.49
N ILE A 2 22.36 36.48 -41.41
CA ILE A 2 21.56 36.49 -40.17
C ILE A 2 21.65 35.08 -39.59
N LYS A 3 22.26 34.96 -38.41
CA LYS A 3 22.32 33.69 -37.67
C LYS A 3 21.03 33.52 -36.89
N THR A 4 20.18 32.62 -37.36
CA THR A 4 18.95 32.22 -36.68
C THR A 4 19.33 31.28 -35.53
N ALA A 5 19.21 31.74 -34.28
CA ALA A 5 19.36 30.90 -33.11
C ALA A 5 18.07 30.11 -32.91
N LEU A 6 18.13 28.79 -33.08
CA LEU A 6 17.05 27.87 -32.76
C LEU A 6 17.02 27.68 -31.23
N VAL A 7 16.06 28.29 -30.57
CA VAL A 7 15.78 28.00 -29.16
C VAL A 7 14.93 26.72 -29.11
N ALA A 8 15.56 25.61 -28.80
CA ALA A 8 14.86 24.37 -28.51
C ALA A 8 14.22 24.50 -27.13
N ALA A 9 12.91 24.77 -27.09
CA ALA A 9 12.12 24.65 -25.88
C ALA A 9 11.96 23.16 -25.55
N LEU A 10 12.72 22.65 -24.57
CA LEU A 10 12.45 21.36 -23.95
C LEU A 10 11.13 21.51 -23.18
N ALA A 11 10.04 21.04 -23.77
CA ALA A 11 8.81 20.77 -23.02
C ALA A 11 9.11 19.59 -22.09
N MET A 12 9.40 19.88 -20.82
CA MET A 12 9.35 18.88 -19.76
C MET A 12 7.87 18.50 -19.60
N VAL A 13 7.49 17.39 -20.22
CA VAL A 13 6.25 16.70 -19.91
C VAL A 13 6.47 16.13 -18.50
N GLY A 14 6.03 16.85 -17.50
CA GLY A 14 5.97 16.35 -16.14
C GLY A 14 4.99 15.19 -16.11
N VAL A 15 5.50 13.96 -16.07
CA VAL A 15 4.71 12.81 -15.66
C VAL A 15 4.44 13.03 -14.18
N ALA A 16 3.28 13.58 -13.84
CA ALA A 16 2.83 13.68 -12.46
C ALA A 16 2.55 12.26 -11.99
N ASN A 17 3.56 11.64 -11.39
CA ASN A 17 3.34 10.42 -10.61
C ASN A 17 2.58 10.85 -9.35
N ALA A 18 1.34 10.41 -9.21
CA ALA A 18 0.41 10.84 -8.16
C ALA A 18 0.93 10.61 -6.73
N TYR A 19 1.90 9.74 -6.55
CA TYR A 19 2.50 9.36 -5.26
C TYR A 19 3.75 10.17 -4.85
N ILE A 20 4.31 11.01 -5.75
CA ILE A 20 5.46 11.87 -5.44
C ILE A 20 4.98 13.31 -5.28
N SER A 21 5.19 13.88 -4.11
CA SER A 21 4.83 15.25 -3.77
C SER A 21 6.01 16.01 -3.16
N THR A 22 5.92 17.33 -3.09
CA THR A 22 6.94 18.17 -2.44
C THR A 22 6.81 18.10 -0.92
N GLY A 23 7.94 18.22 -0.22
CA GLY A 23 8.01 18.27 1.24
C GLY A 23 8.60 17.02 1.86
N GLN A 24 8.44 16.91 3.17
CA GLN A 24 8.90 15.78 3.98
C GLN A 24 7.70 14.93 4.40
N CYS A 25 7.97 13.66 4.75
CA CYS A 25 6.97 12.77 5.31
C CYS A 25 6.39 13.36 6.59
N PRO A 26 5.05 13.37 6.73
CA PRO A 26 4.42 13.70 8.01
C PRO A 26 4.69 12.61 9.04
N THR A 27 4.41 12.92 10.30
CA THR A 27 4.39 11.93 11.38
C THR A 27 2.92 11.69 11.75
N PRO A 28 2.27 10.69 11.17
CA PRO A 28 0.86 10.43 11.44
C PRO A 28 0.66 9.83 12.85
N THR A 29 -0.55 9.96 13.37
CA THR A 29 -0.95 9.24 14.58
C THR A 29 -1.26 7.79 14.22
N LEU A 30 -0.47 6.86 14.73
CA LEU A 30 -0.62 5.43 14.47
C LEU A 30 -1.61 4.78 15.45
N LYS A 31 -1.97 3.52 15.17
CA LYS A 31 -2.80 2.69 16.05
C LYS A 31 -2.14 2.53 17.41
N ALA A 32 -2.81 3.01 18.45
CA ALA A 32 -2.36 2.80 19.82
C ALA A 32 -2.49 1.32 20.21
N SER A 33 -1.55 0.83 21.02
CA SER A 33 -1.55 -0.54 21.56
C SER A 33 -1.75 -1.60 20.46
N PHE A 34 -0.99 -1.48 19.37
CA PHE A 34 -1.06 -2.41 18.24
C PHE A 34 -0.62 -3.81 18.66
N ASP A 35 -1.42 -4.80 18.27
CA ASP A 35 -1.20 -6.23 18.52
C ASP A 35 -0.90 -6.94 17.19
N ALA A 36 0.38 -7.20 16.94
CA ALA A 36 0.82 -7.84 15.72
C ALA A 36 0.25 -9.25 15.55
N VAL A 37 0.00 -9.99 16.63
CA VAL A 37 -0.56 -11.35 16.55
C VAL A 37 -1.99 -11.31 16.02
N LYS A 38 -2.82 -10.38 16.49
CA LYS A 38 -4.19 -10.20 15.99
C LYS A 38 -4.24 -9.68 14.57
N TYR A 39 -3.16 -9.02 14.12
CA TYR A 39 -3.05 -8.49 12.77
C TYR A 39 -2.75 -9.56 11.72
N MET A 40 -2.23 -10.74 12.12
CA MET A 40 -1.90 -11.84 11.21
C MET A 40 -3.13 -12.36 10.46
N GLY A 41 -2.86 -13.17 9.43
CA GLY A 41 -3.87 -13.83 8.59
C GLY A 41 -4.06 -13.13 7.26
N LEU A 42 -5.21 -13.38 6.64
CA LEU A 42 -5.57 -12.89 5.32
C LEU A 42 -6.22 -11.51 5.40
N TRP A 43 -5.82 -10.65 4.47
CA TRP A 43 -6.43 -9.36 4.17
C TRP A 43 -6.70 -9.23 2.67
N TYR A 44 -7.83 -8.61 2.31
CA TYR A 44 -8.15 -8.18 0.95
C TYR A 44 -7.93 -6.68 0.85
N GLU A 45 -7.23 -6.22 -0.18
CA GLU A 45 -7.05 -4.80 -0.43
C GLU A 45 -8.31 -4.23 -1.08
N GLN A 46 -8.94 -3.26 -0.47
CA GLN A 46 -10.13 -2.60 -1.02
C GLN A 46 -9.80 -1.32 -1.80
N ALA A 47 -8.70 -0.69 -1.45
CA ALA A 47 -8.21 0.49 -2.14
C ALA A 47 -6.73 0.71 -1.84
N ARG A 48 -6.05 1.37 -2.76
CA ARG A 48 -4.66 1.80 -2.64
C ARG A 48 -4.39 3.08 -3.39
N ASP A 49 -3.21 3.65 -3.21
CA ASP A 49 -2.69 4.66 -4.13
C ASP A 49 -2.58 4.09 -5.55
N GLY A 50 -3.08 4.83 -6.54
CA GLY A 50 -3.10 4.40 -7.94
C GLY A 50 -1.76 4.49 -8.67
N GLY A 51 -0.77 5.14 -8.06
CA GLY A 51 0.54 5.38 -8.67
C GLY A 51 1.57 4.28 -8.48
N MET A 52 1.22 3.15 -7.86
CA MET A 52 2.15 2.05 -7.55
C MET A 52 2.39 1.13 -8.76
N PRO A 53 3.57 1.16 -9.39
CA PRO A 53 3.83 0.34 -10.58
C PRO A 53 3.95 -1.17 -10.30
N TRP A 54 4.26 -1.54 -9.05
CA TRP A 54 4.38 -2.94 -8.62
C TRP A 54 3.05 -3.58 -8.20
N GLU A 55 1.99 -2.78 -8.02
CA GLU A 55 0.63 -3.23 -7.72
C GLU A 55 -0.32 -2.73 -8.82
N SER A 56 -0.06 -3.18 -10.05
CA SER A 56 -0.77 -2.72 -11.25
C SER A 56 -2.12 -3.41 -11.46
N ASN A 57 -2.27 -4.62 -10.94
CA ASN A 57 -3.45 -5.47 -11.13
C ASN A 57 -4.44 -5.39 -9.96
N ASP A 58 -5.60 -5.97 -10.14
CA ASP A 58 -6.65 -6.09 -9.13
C ASP A 58 -6.62 -7.47 -8.44
N CYS A 59 -7.65 -7.84 -7.70
CA CYS A 59 -7.73 -9.10 -6.95
C CYS A 59 -6.61 -9.24 -5.90
N GLN A 60 -6.26 -8.14 -5.27
CA GLN A 60 -5.12 -8.07 -4.33
C GLN A 60 -5.45 -8.73 -3.00
N GLN A 61 -4.50 -9.52 -2.51
CA GLN A 61 -4.50 -10.11 -1.18
C GLN A 61 -3.15 -9.88 -0.50
N ALA A 62 -3.17 -9.72 0.81
CA ALA A 62 -1.99 -9.76 1.67
C ALA A 62 -2.21 -10.84 2.76
N ARG A 63 -1.23 -11.72 2.92
CA ARG A 63 -1.23 -12.73 3.99
C ARG A 63 -0.03 -12.52 4.88
N TYR A 64 -0.28 -12.41 6.16
CA TYR A 64 0.75 -12.21 7.18
C TYR A 64 0.80 -13.41 8.13
N SER A 65 2.00 -13.88 8.44
CA SER A 65 2.22 -15.00 9.38
C SER A 65 3.40 -14.69 10.30
N LEU A 66 3.21 -14.91 11.59
CA LEU A 66 4.28 -14.71 12.56
C LEU A 66 5.30 -15.85 12.48
N ASN A 67 6.57 -15.50 12.32
CA ASN A 67 7.68 -16.43 12.37
C ASN A 67 8.12 -16.69 13.82
N THR A 68 8.84 -17.80 14.02
CA THR A 68 9.36 -18.18 15.35
C THR A 68 10.39 -17.22 15.93
N ASP A 69 11.03 -16.41 15.09
CA ASP A 69 11.99 -15.38 15.48
C ASP A 69 11.35 -14.02 15.79
N GLY A 70 10.01 -13.94 15.72
CA GLY A 70 9.25 -12.72 15.97
C GLY A 70 9.10 -11.79 14.76
N THR A 71 9.69 -12.14 13.61
CA THR A 71 9.43 -11.44 12.34
C THR A 71 8.10 -11.89 11.74
N VAL A 72 7.61 -11.17 10.74
CA VAL A 72 6.38 -11.49 10.03
C VAL A 72 6.70 -11.85 8.58
N ALA A 73 6.31 -13.04 8.16
CA ALA A 73 6.30 -13.41 6.76
C ALA A 73 5.13 -12.70 6.07
N VAL A 74 5.43 -12.01 4.98
CA VAL A 74 4.48 -11.28 4.13
C VAL A 74 4.36 -12.01 2.80
N LYS A 75 3.13 -12.28 2.37
CA LYS A 75 2.84 -12.80 1.04
C LYS A 75 1.74 -11.94 0.42
N ASN A 76 2.12 -11.09 -0.52
CA ASN A 76 1.19 -10.30 -1.32
C ASN A 76 0.90 -11.02 -2.64
N SER A 77 -0.32 -10.94 -3.13
CA SER A 77 -0.68 -11.52 -4.42
C SER A 77 -1.67 -10.65 -5.17
N GLN A 78 -1.58 -10.69 -6.50
CA GLN A 78 -2.49 -10.03 -7.44
C GLN A 78 -2.77 -10.96 -8.60
N TYR A 79 -3.91 -10.79 -9.28
CA TYR A 79 -4.22 -11.57 -10.47
C TYR A 79 -3.81 -10.81 -11.73
N ASP A 80 -2.94 -11.43 -12.55
CA ASP A 80 -2.64 -10.93 -13.90
C ASP A 80 -3.63 -11.54 -14.90
N PRO A 81 -4.58 -10.76 -15.44
CA PRO A 81 -5.57 -11.26 -16.39
C PRO A 81 -4.98 -11.51 -17.78
N VAL A 82 -3.80 -10.98 -18.10
CA VAL A 82 -3.13 -11.18 -19.39
C VAL A 82 -2.40 -12.52 -19.40
N ALA A 83 -1.64 -12.79 -18.33
CA ALA A 83 -0.95 -14.07 -18.15
C ALA A 83 -1.85 -15.18 -17.61
N ASP A 84 -3.08 -14.85 -17.18
CA ASP A 84 -4.04 -15.73 -16.51
C ASP A 84 -3.44 -16.45 -15.27
N GLN A 85 -2.66 -15.73 -14.47
CA GLN A 85 -1.96 -16.26 -13.31
C GLN A 85 -2.07 -15.35 -12.08
N VAL A 86 -1.84 -15.92 -10.90
CA VAL A 86 -1.69 -15.16 -9.67
C VAL A 86 -0.21 -14.89 -9.44
N ASP A 87 0.17 -13.62 -9.52
CA ASP A 87 1.53 -13.19 -9.17
C ASP A 87 1.67 -13.07 -7.66
N VAL A 88 2.83 -13.45 -7.16
CA VAL A 88 3.12 -13.48 -5.73
C VAL A 88 4.43 -12.75 -5.45
N ALA A 89 4.39 -11.84 -4.48
CA ALA A 89 5.57 -11.21 -3.90
C ALA A 89 5.68 -11.56 -2.42
N THR A 90 6.85 -12.02 -2.00
CA THR A 90 7.14 -12.36 -0.61
C THR A 90 8.08 -11.35 0.02
N ALA A 91 7.87 -11.07 1.31
CA ALA A 91 8.72 -10.17 2.08
C ALA A 91 8.81 -10.63 3.54
N THR A 92 9.74 -10.02 4.28
CA THR A 92 9.80 -10.13 5.73
C THR A 92 9.55 -8.75 6.35
N ALA A 93 8.71 -8.70 7.37
CA ALA A 93 8.44 -7.48 8.12
C ALA A 93 8.85 -7.63 9.59
N THR A 94 9.18 -6.49 10.19
CA THR A 94 9.32 -6.35 11.65
C THR A 94 8.37 -5.26 12.11
N PHE A 95 7.88 -5.34 13.35
CA PHE A 95 6.99 -4.35 13.95
C PHE A 95 7.52 -3.87 15.29
N ASP A 96 7.47 -2.55 15.49
CA ASP A 96 7.60 -1.88 16.79
C ASP A 96 6.30 -1.11 17.05
N GLY A 97 5.39 -1.70 17.83
CA GLY A 97 4.02 -1.23 17.88
C GLY A 97 3.37 -1.24 16.49
N ALA A 98 2.71 -0.15 16.11
CA ALA A 98 2.06 0.01 14.80
C ALA A 98 3.00 0.48 13.68
N LYS A 99 4.29 0.65 13.97
CA LYS A 99 5.30 0.98 12.99
C LYS A 99 6.01 -0.28 12.53
N GLY A 100 5.80 -0.63 11.26
CA GLY A 100 6.44 -1.77 10.62
C GLY A 100 7.53 -1.34 9.63
N ALA A 101 8.42 -2.27 9.32
CA ALA A 101 9.42 -2.16 8.25
C ALA A 101 9.35 -3.43 7.41
N VAL A 102 9.05 -3.31 6.12
CA VAL A 102 8.85 -4.42 5.18
C VAL A 102 9.99 -4.48 4.19
N ARG A 103 10.62 -5.65 4.05
CA ARG A 103 11.74 -5.88 3.14
C ARG A 103 11.43 -7.00 2.15
N PHE A 104 11.34 -6.65 0.88
CA PHE A 104 11.08 -7.60 -0.22
C PHE A 104 12.35 -8.29 -0.73
N PHE A 105 13.51 -7.67 -0.62
CA PHE A 105 14.78 -8.22 -1.08
C PHE A 105 15.84 -8.05 0.00
N GLU A 106 16.72 -9.02 0.16
CA GLU A 106 17.73 -9.07 1.22
C GLU A 106 18.59 -7.80 1.30
N TYR A 107 19.00 -7.27 0.13
CA TYR A 107 19.89 -6.09 0.06
C TYR A 107 19.14 -4.77 -0.19
N ALA A 108 17.81 -4.78 -0.31
CA ALA A 108 17.04 -3.56 -0.47
C ALA A 108 16.78 -2.89 0.89
N PRO A 109 16.68 -1.55 0.93
CA PRO A 109 16.16 -0.89 2.12
C PRO A 109 14.75 -1.37 2.41
N ALA A 110 14.40 -1.47 3.70
CA ALA A 110 13.03 -1.75 4.08
C ALA A 110 12.14 -0.51 3.82
N GLY A 111 10.93 -0.74 3.35
CA GLY A 111 9.91 0.28 3.25
C GLY A 111 9.17 0.46 4.58
N ASP A 112 8.75 1.67 4.88
CA ASP A 112 7.90 1.95 6.03
C ASP A 112 6.51 1.31 5.83
N TYR A 113 5.93 0.81 6.93
CA TYR A 113 4.60 0.21 6.97
C TYR A 113 3.92 0.65 8.26
N GLU A 114 3.17 1.72 8.21
CA GLU A 114 2.60 2.37 9.38
C GLU A 114 1.10 2.09 9.46
N VAL A 115 0.67 1.32 10.47
CA VAL A 115 -0.74 1.02 10.68
C VAL A 115 -1.41 2.23 11.33
N LEU A 116 -2.18 2.98 10.52
CA LEU A 116 -2.91 4.14 11.00
C LEU A 116 -4.05 3.73 11.92
N ASP A 117 -4.85 2.75 11.50
CA ASP A 117 -5.94 2.21 12.31
C ASP A 117 -6.30 0.79 11.89
N THR A 118 -6.84 0.01 12.83
CA THR A 118 -7.40 -1.33 12.61
C THR A 118 -8.23 -1.75 13.81
N ASP A 119 -9.26 -2.54 13.57
CA ASP A 119 -9.97 -3.31 14.59
C ASP A 119 -9.55 -4.80 14.59
N TYR A 120 -8.59 -5.18 13.71
CA TYR A 120 -8.04 -6.51 13.47
C TYR A 120 -9.02 -7.51 12.82
N SER A 121 -10.32 -7.32 12.98
CA SER A 121 -11.38 -8.26 12.56
C SER A 121 -12.13 -7.82 11.31
N THR A 122 -12.10 -6.53 10.97
CA THR A 122 -12.86 -5.99 9.84
C THR A 122 -11.95 -5.26 8.86
N PHE A 123 -11.17 -4.27 9.34
CA PHE A 123 -10.36 -3.41 8.48
C PHE A 123 -8.98 -3.10 9.03
N ALA A 124 -8.11 -2.64 8.15
CA ALA A 124 -6.86 -1.95 8.46
C ALA A 124 -6.59 -0.84 7.44
N ILE A 125 -6.02 0.26 7.92
CA ILE A 125 -5.56 1.37 7.09
C ILE A 125 -4.07 1.50 7.29
N VAL A 126 -3.33 1.40 6.21
CA VAL A 126 -1.86 1.39 6.21
C VAL A 126 -1.36 2.58 5.41
N TYR A 127 -0.32 3.18 5.93
CA TYR A 127 0.38 4.29 5.30
C TYR A 127 1.88 3.98 5.20
N SER A 128 2.48 4.42 4.14
CA SER A 128 3.92 4.38 3.92
C SER A 128 4.38 5.71 3.38
N CYS A 129 5.52 6.21 3.85
CA CYS A 129 6.11 7.41 3.30
C CYS A 129 7.62 7.35 3.31
N SER A 130 8.22 7.70 2.18
CA SER A 130 9.68 7.83 2.04
C SER A 130 10.04 9.27 1.68
N SER A 131 10.88 9.89 2.51
CA SER A 131 11.37 11.25 2.26
C SER A 131 12.62 11.23 1.37
N TYR A 132 12.60 12.09 0.38
CA TYR A 132 13.74 12.48 -0.43
C TYR A 132 14.06 13.96 -0.19
N TYR A 133 15.17 14.46 -0.65
CA TYR A 133 15.66 15.81 -0.27
C TYR A 133 14.59 16.92 -0.27
N LEU A 134 13.81 17.08 -1.34
CA LEU A 134 12.72 18.08 -1.45
C LEU A 134 11.38 17.46 -1.80
N ALA A 135 11.30 16.14 -1.80
CA ALA A 135 10.12 15.40 -2.19
C ALA A 135 9.86 14.24 -1.22
N LYS A 136 8.65 13.72 -1.27
CA LYS A 136 8.25 12.48 -0.58
C LYS A 136 7.45 11.61 -1.54
N ALA A 137 7.52 10.30 -1.31
CA ALA A 137 6.62 9.34 -1.91
C ALA A 137 5.71 8.78 -0.81
N GLU A 138 4.40 8.87 -1.02
CA GLU A 138 3.39 8.44 -0.05
C GLU A 138 2.48 7.40 -0.67
N TYR A 139 2.10 6.41 0.13
CA TYR A 139 1.20 5.34 -0.28
C TYR A 139 0.20 5.03 0.82
N ILE A 140 -1.02 4.71 0.42
CA ILE A 140 -2.11 4.28 1.31
C ILE A 140 -2.64 2.95 0.81
N TRP A 141 -3.01 2.08 1.77
CA TRP A 141 -3.80 0.87 1.53
C TRP A 141 -4.96 0.82 2.52
N VAL A 142 -6.12 0.44 2.03
CA VAL A 142 -7.28 0.05 2.85
C VAL A 142 -7.47 -1.44 2.69
N LEU A 143 -7.29 -2.17 3.77
CA LEU A 143 -7.36 -3.63 3.82
C LEU A 143 -8.60 -4.05 4.61
N THR A 144 -9.19 -5.19 4.25
CA THR A 144 -10.33 -5.77 4.98
C THR A 144 -10.21 -7.29 5.09
N ARG A 145 -10.89 -7.87 6.11
CA ARG A 145 -10.97 -9.32 6.25
C ARG A 145 -11.93 -9.93 5.23
N GLU A 146 -12.99 -9.21 4.92
CA GLU A 146 -13.96 -9.64 3.90
C GLU A 146 -13.54 -9.16 2.51
N GLN A 147 -13.80 -10.01 1.51
CA GLN A 147 -13.49 -9.72 0.11
C GLN A 147 -14.35 -8.59 -0.45
N PHE A 148 -15.58 -8.47 0.02
CA PHE A 148 -16.54 -7.45 -0.40
C PHE A 148 -16.98 -6.63 0.81
N VAL A 149 -16.94 -5.33 0.67
CA VAL A 149 -17.33 -4.38 1.72
C VAL A 149 -18.26 -3.32 1.15
N ASP A 150 -19.04 -2.72 2.03
CA ASP A 150 -19.94 -1.63 1.67
C ASP A 150 -19.21 -0.28 1.56
N ASP A 151 -19.89 0.68 0.97
CA ASP A 151 -19.34 2.04 0.80
C ASP A 151 -19.24 2.78 2.13
N THR A 152 -19.95 2.38 3.18
CA THR A 152 -19.90 2.99 4.51
C THR A 152 -18.53 2.75 5.14
N LEU A 153 -18.00 1.52 5.04
CA LEU A 153 -16.65 1.18 5.50
C LEU A 153 -15.60 2.01 4.75
N MET A 154 -15.72 2.09 3.43
CA MET A 154 -14.78 2.87 2.62
C MET A 154 -14.84 4.36 2.95
N PHE A 155 -16.01 4.93 3.12
CA PHE A 155 -16.17 6.31 3.55
C PHE A 155 -15.49 6.57 4.89
N SER A 156 -15.71 5.67 5.87
CA SER A 156 -15.07 5.75 7.20
C SER A 156 -13.55 5.65 7.13
N ALA A 157 -13.02 4.79 6.26
CA ALA A 157 -11.58 4.68 6.03
C ALA A 157 -11.00 5.97 5.44
N LEU A 158 -11.64 6.56 4.44
CA LEU A 158 -11.21 7.84 3.84
C LEU A 158 -11.26 9.00 4.85
N GLN A 159 -12.26 9.03 5.75
CA GLN A 159 -12.29 10.02 6.84
C GLN A 159 -11.14 9.81 7.82
N THR A 160 -10.81 8.56 8.16
CA THR A 160 -9.67 8.23 9.03
C THR A 160 -8.34 8.69 8.40
N ILE A 161 -8.14 8.44 7.11
CA ILE A 161 -6.97 8.91 6.37
C ILE A 161 -6.88 10.44 6.44
N ARG A 162 -7.96 11.14 6.16
CA ARG A 162 -8.02 12.62 6.21
C ARG A 162 -7.65 13.17 7.58
N ASN A 163 -8.10 12.53 8.64
CA ASN A 163 -7.83 12.96 10.01
C ASN A 163 -6.39 12.69 10.45
N LYS A 164 -5.81 11.57 10.00
CA LYS A 164 -4.47 11.13 10.44
C LYS A 164 -3.35 11.59 9.52
N VAL A 165 -3.63 11.80 8.24
CA VAL A 165 -2.69 12.31 7.22
C VAL A 165 -3.37 13.43 6.42
N PRO A 166 -3.58 14.61 7.04
CA PRO A 166 -4.48 15.67 6.50
C PRO A 166 -4.05 16.23 5.14
N ASN A 167 -2.78 16.14 4.79
CA ASN A 167 -2.25 16.65 3.51
C ASN A 167 -2.07 15.55 2.45
N TYR A 168 -2.56 14.33 2.71
CA TYR A 168 -2.54 13.27 1.72
C TYR A 168 -3.56 13.56 0.60
N ASP A 169 -3.12 13.45 -0.65
CA ASP A 169 -4.01 13.62 -1.80
C ASP A 169 -4.86 12.36 -2.01
N GLN A 170 -6.08 12.38 -1.48
CA GLN A 170 -7.00 11.25 -1.60
C GLN A 170 -7.52 11.03 -3.02
N THR A 171 -7.29 11.97 -3.95
CA THR A 171 -7.69 11.79 -5.36
C THR A 171 -6.81 10.75 -6.06
N SER A 172 -5.65 10.43 -5.50
CA SER A 172 -4.78 9.35 -5.96
C SER A 172 -5.28 7.95 -5.62
N ILE A 173 -6.22 7.82 -4.65
CA ILE A 173 -6.72 6.54 -4.19
C ILE A 173 -7.65 5.92 -5.24
N ARG A 174 -7.31 4.71 -5.69
CA ARG A 174 -8.18 3.88 -6.54
C ARG A 174 -8.77 2.73 -5.74
N ARG A 175 -9.99 2.32 -6.13
CA ARG A 175 -10.61 1.08 -5.64
C ARG A 175 -9.97 -0.12 -6.31
N THR A 176 -9.77 -1.18 -5.52
CA THR A 176 -9.36 -2.49 -6.03
C THR A 176 -10.60 -3.31 -6.35
N THR A 177 -10.61 -3.92 -7.53
CA THR A 177 -11.72 -4.78 -7.97
C THR A 177 -11.55 -6.19 -7.42
N HIS A 178 -12.65 -6.76 -6.93
CA HIS A 178 -12.75 -8.13 -6.48
C HIS A 178 -13.91 -8.86 -7.17
N GLY A 179 -13.86 -10.18 -7.16
CA GLY A 179 -14.91 -11.03 -7.76
C GLY A 179 -14.79 -11.18 -9.29
N GLY A 180 -15.85 -11.59 -9.94
CA GLY A 180 -15.84 -11.82 -11.39
C GLY A 180 -14.79 -12.85 -11.82
N SER A 181 -13.80 -12.40 -12.61
CA SER A 181 -12.70 -13.24 -13.10
C SER A 181 -11.51 -13.34 -12.14
N CYS A 182 -11.57 -12.72 -10.96
CA CYS A 182 -10.49 -12.78 -9.99
C CYS A 182 -10.11 -14.21 -9.63
N LYS A 183 -8.81 -14.50 -9.67
CA LYS A 183 -8.23 -15.71 -9.10
C LYS A 183 -7.41 -15.34 -7.88
N TYR A 184 -7.47 -16.17 -6.87
CA TYR A 184 -6.79 -15.98 -5.59
C TYR A 184 -5.95 -17.19 -5.24
N LEU A 185 -4.96 -17.00 -4.36
CA LEU A 185 -4.22 -18.12 -3.82
C LEU A 185 -5.15 -18.97 -2.93
N ASN A 186 -5.40 -20.20 -3.35
CA ASN A 186 -6.14 -21.21 -2.59
C ASN A 186 -5.22 -21.87 -1.55
N GLU A 187 -4.69 -21.08 -0.61
CA GLU A 187 -3.91 -21.64 0.49
C GLU A 187 -4.85 -21.97 1.65
N VAL A 188 -4.96 -23.26 1.94
CA VAL A 188 -5.61 -23.73 3.16
C VAL A 188 -4.84 -23.15 4.34
N GLN A 189 -5.54 -22.47 5.27
CA GLN A 189 -4.95 -21.98 6.52
C GLN A 189 -4.41 -23.19 7.28
N PRO A 190 -3.12 -23.25 7.66
CA PRO A 190 -2.75 -24.14 8.76
C PRO A 190 -3.44 -23.60 10.02
N TYR A 191 -4.23 -24.44 10.64
CA TYR A 191 -4.90 -24.19 11.93
C TYR A 191 -3.85 -24.08 13.05
#